data_f059696275ef9e8c126f2f932e32ebf0
#
_entry.id   f059696275ef9e8c126f2f932e32ebf0
#
_cell.length_a   1.000
_cell.length_b   1.000
_cell.length_c   1.000
_cell.angle_alpha   90.00
_cell.angle_beta   90.00
_cell.angle_gamma   90.00
#
_symmetry.space_group_name_H-M   'P 1'
#
loop_
_entity.id
_entity.type
_entity.pdbx_description
1 polymer ?
#
loop_
_entity_poly.entity_id
_entity_poly.type
_entity_poly.pdbx_seq_one_letter_code
_entity_poly.pdbx_strand_id
1 'polypeptide(L)'
;MSMATEVRYDCATDGFILHTPHRHAAKFMPYIALEGQPKSSVVMARLWVGEQDCGIHPFLVPCRDARGALCQGVSVSSPDVLDLPYFDVVDHAIITFEQVTLPRWAWLRGHEHDISAGGVFHSRLASQRDIFFSSLRRVEWGKLVLTASLIPGLKLSLALAIHYAQQRPLHAHNGRVIPLAHHALHRRILTRAYVTGLAAMALYEGIKQRHLPDGRHSSRFQTDAGLVKAVAVELMRTSLQHCMQRCGAQGKFLRNRIAPTLQLCDLVGTAEGDSMPVLMKVAKDILAWPDESQDDDTPLGQLLLRMRRQMNQQLADATDKLAAWHDLGCEAARLGWLAGNLEALRHLGSRDDIRTACREQLMLDYAPQLLHHGLCSPAEIAALPARQEATLDHVWEHHAARVPDEFDVRDLMAATPLGSPDLASAWFALAPSLHDPQPEG
;
A
#
# COMPACT_ATOMS: atom_id res chain seq x y z
N MET A 1 -22.27 5.97 -8.54
CA MET A 1 -21.02 6.34 -9.24
C MET A 1 -21.30 7.54 -10.11
N SER A 2 -20.75 8.69 -9.76
CA SER A 2 -21.00 9.97 -10.42
C SER A 2 -19.84 10.35 -11.37
N MET A 3 -19.56 9.52 -12.37
CA MET A 3 -18.56 9.86 -13.39
C MET A 3 -19.29 10.49 -14.57
N ALA A 4 -18.97 11.77 -14.85
CA ALA A 4 -19.70 12.58 -15.82
C ALA A 4 -18.94 12.80 -17.15
N THR A 5 -17.63 12.48 -17.25
CA THR A 5 -16.99 12.38 -18.57
C THR A 5 -17.68 11.31 -19.37
N GLU A 6 -18.10 11.63 -20.59
CA GLU A 6 -18.90 10.73 -21.44
C GLU A 6 -18.21 10.38 -22.75
N VAL A 7 -18.60 9.23 -23.27
CA VAL A 7 -18.24 8.75 -24.61
C VAL A 7 -19.51 8.31 -25.30
N ARG A 8 -19.76 8.83 -26.49
CA ARG A 8 -20.90 8.45 -27.33
C ARG A 8 -20.43 7.62 -28.52
N TYR A 9 -21.10 6.48 -28.76
CA TYR A 9 -20.83 5.68 -29.93
C TYR A 9 -21.41 6.37 -31.18
N ASP A 10 -20.54 6.53 -32.19
CA ASP A 10 -20.91 7.07 -33.50
C ASP A 10 -21.06 5.94 -34.51
N CYS A 11 -22.29 5.65 -34.89
CA CYS A 11 -22.61 4.61 -35.87
C CYS A 11 -22.08 4.92 -37.29
N ALA A 12 -21.87 6.19 -37.63
CA ALA A 12 -21.43 6.57 -38.96
C ALA A 12 -19.98 6.25 -39.22
N THR A 13 -19.14 6.37 -38.18
CA THR A 13 -17.69 6.12 -38.24
C THR A 13 -17.29 4.80 -37.62
N ASP A 14 -18.21 4.06 -36.97
CA ASP A 14 -17.94 2.91 -36.10
C ASP A 14 -16.88 3.25 -35.05
N GLY A 15 -16.99 4.45 -34.49
CA GLY A 15 -16.04 5.03 -33.53
C GLY A 15 -16.74 5.60 -32.30
N PHE A 16 -16.05 6.48 -31.62
CA PHE A 16 -16.54 7.11 -30.41
C PHE A 16 -16.19 8.60 -30.37
N ILE A 17 -17.00 9.37 -29.66
CA ILE A 17 -16.78 10.78 -29.37
C ILE A 17 -16.68 10.95 -27.86
N LEU A 18 -15.49 11.31 -27.38
CA LEU A 18 -15.19 11.58 -25.97
C LEU A 18 -15.38 13.06 -25.65
N HIS A 19 -16.12 13.37 -24.59
CA HIS A 19 -16.43 14.74 -24.19
C HIS A 19 -16.44 14.92 -22.67
N THR A 20 -16.00 16.09 -22.22
CA THR A 20 -16.11 16.57 -20.83
C THR A 20 -17.23 17.60 -20.76
N PRO A 21 -18.47 17.26 -20.36
CA PRO A 21 -19.63 18.12 -20.51
C PRO A 21 -19.63 19.36 -19.63
N HIS A 22 -18.88 19.37 -18.56
CA HIS A 22 -18.70 20.51 -17.65
C HIS A 22 -17.43 20.36 -16.82
N ARG A 23 -16.94 21.47 -16.23
CA ARG A 23 -15.65 21.50 -15.49
C ARG A 23 -15.51 20.45 -14.39
N HIS A 24 -16.61 20.06 -13.71
CA HIS A 24 -16.59 19.03 -12.66
C HIS A 24 -16.43 17.59 -13.20
N ALA A 25 -16.53 17.41 -14.52
CA ALA A 25 -16.24 16.16 -15.20
C ALA A 25 -14.78 16.03 -15.66
N ALA A 26 -13.94 17.07 -15.44
CA ALA A 26 -12.52 17.00 -15.73
C ALA A 26 -11.83 15.86 -14.99
N LYS A 27 -10.82 15.26 -15.61
CA LYS A 27 -10.00 14.24 -14.96
C LYS A 27 -8.84 14.90 -14.21
N PHE A 28 -8.56 14.40 -13.03
CA PHE A 28 -7.56 14.94 -12.12
C PHE A 28 -6.40 13.95 -11.93
N MET A 29 -5.19 14.48 -11.85
CA MET A 29 -3.92 13.79 -11.63
C MET A 29 -3.44 12.78 -12.71
N PRO A 30 -3.81 12.87 -14.01
CA PRO A 30 -3.08 12.09 -15.01
C PRO A 30 -1.65 12.64 -15.19
N TYR A 31 -0.71 11.75 -15.58
CA TYR A 31 0.69 12.09 -15.83
C TYR A 31 0.90 12.59 -17.27
N ILE A 32 0.43 13.78 -17.59
CA ILE A 32 0.43 14.32 -18.96
C ILE A 32 0.80 15.81 -19.07
N ALA A 33 1.22 16.47 -17.98
CA ALA A 33 1.56 17.89 -18.00
C ALA A 33 2.79 18.19 -18.86
N LEU A 34 3.87 17.42 -18.68
CA LEU A 34 5.14 17.65 -19.40
C LEU A 34 4.98 17.48 -20.90
N GLU A 35 5.57 18.42 -21.64
CA GLU A 35 5.60 18.48 -23.10
C GLU A 35 6.79 17.68 -23.69
N GLY A 36 6.85 17.62 -25.02
CA GLY A 36 8.01 17.06 -25.74
C GLY A 36 8.03 15.53 -25.83
N GLN A 37 7.02 14.82 -25.31
CA GLN A 37 6.91 13.37 -25.40
C GLN A 37 5.49 12.94 -25.76
N PRO A 38 5.33 11.86 -26.56
CA PRO A 38 4.01 11.29 -26.83
C PRO A 38 3.41 10.68 -25.56
N LYS A 39 2.14 10.95 -25.31
CA LYS A 39 1.43 10.45 -24.13
C LYS A 39 0.03 10.00 -24.47
N SER A 40 -0.36 8.85 -23.92
CA SER A 40 -1.71 8.33 -23.97
C SER A 40 -2.21 8.02 -22.56
N SER A 41 -3.51 8.20 -22.34
CA SER A 41 -4.16 7.89 -21.06
C SER A 41 -5.25 6.86 -21.23
N VAL A 42 -5.43 5.98 -20.26
CA VAL A 42 -6.64 5.18 -20.13
C VAL A 42 -7.69 6.02 -19.40
N VAL A 43 -8.68 6.49 -20.13
CA VAL A 43 -9.73 7.36 -19.62
C VAL A 43 -10.96 6.53 -19.31
N MET A 44 -11.38 6.54 -18.04
CA MET A 44 -12.66 5.98 -17.62
C MET A 44 -13.78 6.98 -17.97
N ALA A 45 -14.72 6.57 -18.79
CA ALA A 45 -15.83 7.43 -19.22
C ALA A 45 -17.14 6.64 -19.31
N ARG A 46 -18.27 7.34 -19.18
CA ARG A 46 -19.62 6.77 -19.31
C ARG A 46 -19.94 6.58 -20.78
N LEU A 47 -20.18 5.33 -21.14
CA LEU A 47 -20.50 4.97 -22.53
C LEU A 47 -22.00 5.13 -22.79
N TRP A 48 -22.34 5.87 -23.85
CA TRP A 48 -23.68 6.00 -24.40
C TRP A 48 -23.75 5.36 -25.78
N VAL A 49 -24.74 4.52 -25.99
CA VAL A 49 -25.09 3.96 -27.31
C VAL A 49 -26.52 4.37 -27.64
N GLY A 50 -26.65 5.34 -28.53
CA GLY A 50 -27.92 6.09 -28.65
C GLY A 50 -28.28 6.77 -27.33
N GLU A 51 -29.45 6.50 -26.77
CA GLU A 51 -29.93 7.01 -25.49
C GLU A 51 -29.65 6.01 -24.31
N GLN A 52 -29.05 4.87 -24.61
CA GLN A 52 -28.78 3.85 -23.58
C GLN A 52 -27.51 4.18 -22.82
N ASP A 53 -27.60 4.29 -21.47
CA ASP A 53 -26.47 4.31 -20.57
C ASP A 53 -25.89 2.89 -20.40
N CYS A 54 -24.72 2.65 -20.98
CA CYS A 54 -24.04 1.35 -20.97
C CYS A 54 -23.06 1.19 -19.82
N GLY A 55 -22.96 2.19 -18.92
CA GLY A 55 -22.05 2.16 -17.78
C GLY A 55 -20.69 2.80 -18.07
N ILE A 56 -19.75 2.58 -17.17
CA ILE A 56 -18.41 3.20 -17.24
C ILE A 56 -17.42 2.22 -17.85
N HIS A 57 -16.74 2.64 -18.90
CA HIS A 57 -15.78 1.84 -19.67
C HIS A 57 -14.42 2.55 -19.80
N PRO A 58 -13.31 1.79 -19.96
CA PRO A 58 -11.99 2.32 -20.23
C PRO A 58 -11.77 2.57 -21.74
N PHE A 59 -11.18 3.73 -22.06
CA PHE A 59 -10.79 4.10 -23.41
C PHE A 59 -9.33 4.52 -23.45
N LEU A 60 -8.56 4.03 -24.43
CA LEU A 60 -7.21 4.48 -24.68
C LEU A 60 -7.25 5.76 -25.51
N VAL A 61 -6.83 6.87 -24.92
CA VAL A 61 -6.92 8.20 -25.50
C VAL A 61 -5.53 8.78 -25.73
N PRO A 62 -5.10 9.03 -26.97
CA PRO A 62 -3.91 9.82 -27.24
C PRO A 62 -4.11 11.26 -26.73
N CYS A 63 -3.24 11.70 -25.84
CA CYS A 63 -3.32 13.04 -25.25
C CYS A 63 -2.26 13.97 -25.84
N ARG A 64 -1.05 13.43 -26.16
CA ARG A 64 0.00 14.15 -26.87
C ARG A 64 0.52 13.32 -28.03
N ASP A 65 0.78 13.97 -29.15
CA ASP A 65 1.26 13.36 -30.39
C ASP A 65 2.76 12.95 -30.31
N ALA A 66 3.30 12.46 -31.42
CA ALA A 66 4.71 12.05 -31.53
C ALA A 66 5.72 13.18 -31.25
N ARG A 67 5.29 14.46 -31.35
CA ARG A 67 6.10 15.64 -31.06
C ARG A 67 5.87 16.18 -29.64
N GLY A 68 4.97 15.56 -28.87
CA GLY A 68 4.58 16.00 -27.53
C GLY A 68 3.56 17.16 -27.51
N ALA A 69 3.05 17.58 -28.66
CA ALA A 69 1.97 18.56 -28.73
C ALA A 69 0.63 17.93 -28.34
N LEU A 70 -0.29 18.72 -27.77
CA LEU A 70 -1.63 18.26 -27.43
C LEU A 70 -2.40 17.81 -28.68
N CYS A 71 -3.06 16.65 -28.57
CA CYS A 71 -3.95 16.18 -29.62
C CYS A 71 -5.20 17.05 -29.71
N GLN A 72 -5.84 17.06 -30.89
CA GLN A 72 -7.04 17.87 -31.12
C GLN A 72 -8.14 17.55 -30.10
N GLY A 73 -8.75 18.58 -29.53
CA GLY A 73 -9.82 18.47 -28.54
C GLY A 73 -9.33 18.10 -27.12
N VAL A 74 -8.03 17.92 -26.90
CA VAL A 74 -7.44 17.68 -25.58
C VAL A 74 -6.93 18.98 -24.99
N SER A 75 -7.38 19.32 -23.79
CA SER A 75 -6.86 20.48 -23.03
C SER A 75 -6.27 20.01 -21.71
N VAL A 76 -5.08 20.51 -21.40
CA VAL A 76 -4.29 20.14 -20.22
C VAL A 76 -3.91 21.38 -19.44
N SER A 77 -4.11 21.36 -18.14
CA SER A 77 -3.64 22.40 -17.21
C SER A 77 -2.85 21.73 -16.08
N SER A 78 -1.68 22.28 -15.79
CA SER A 78 -0.85 21.84 -14.66
C SER A 78 -0.64 23.03 -13.72
N PRO A 79 -1.55 23.28 -12.79
CA PRO A 79 -1.36 24.30 -11.77
C PRO A 79 -0.26 23.88 -10.80
N ASP A 80 0.57 24.84 -10.36
CA ASP A 80 1.69 24.65 -9.42
C ASP A 80 1.28 23.99 -8.08
N VAL A 81 -0.01 24.00 -7.77
CA VAL A 81 -0.57 23.40 -6.56
C VAL A 81 -0.65 21.88 -6.59
N LEU A 82 -0.30 21.23 -7.70
CA LEU A 82 -0.33 19.76 -7.84
C LEU A 82 0.99 19.08 -7.44
N ASP A 83 1.95 19.83 -6.92
CA ASP A 83 3.23 19.30 -6.48
C ASP A 83 3.05 18.41 -5.23
N LEU A 84 3.81 17.33 -5.18
CA LEU A 84 3.84 16.43 -4.03
C LEU A 84 5.15 16.64 -3.25
N PRO A 85 5.10 16.65 -1.90
CA PRO A 85 6.30 16.73 -1.09
C PRO A 85 7.28 15.59 -1.43
N TYR A 86 8.56 15.92 -1.55
CA TYR A 86 9.67 15.00 -1.85
C TYR A 86 9.63 14.34 -3.25
N PHE A 87 8.75 14.80 -4.14
CA PHE A 87 8.70 14.37 -5.54
C PHE A 87 8.88 15.60 -6.43
N ASP A 88 10.11 15.89 -6.79
CA ASP A 88 10.50 17.11 -7.53
C ASP A 88 9.91 17.18 -8.95
N VAL A 89 9.54 16.05 -9.52
CA VAL A 89 9.00 15.98 -10.88
C VAL A 89 7.76 15.09 -10.89
N VAL A 90 6.62 15.69 -10.59
CA VAL A 90 5.33 15.04 -10.74
C VAL A 90 4.61 15.65 -11.93
N ASP A 91 4.38 14.85 -12.95
CA ASP A 91 3.76 15.24 -14.22
C ASP A 91 2.21 15.29 -14.10
N HIS A 92 1.71 15.76 -12.96
CA HIS A 92 0.29 15.83 -12.70
C HIS A 92 -0.40 16.95 -13.50
N ALA A 93 -1.62 16.66 -13.94
CA ALA A 93 -2.43 17.61 -14.70
C ALA A 93 -3.92 17.49 -14.35
N ILE A 94 -4.66 18.49 -14.79
CA ILE A 94 -6.11 18.43 -14.98
C ILE A 94 -6.33 18.36 -16.50
N ILE A 95 -7.16 17.40 -16.96
CA ILE A 95 -7.44 17.20 -18.38
C ILE A 95 -8.93 17.28 -18.65
N THR A 96 -9.27 17.91 -19.77
CA THR A 96 -10.62 17.92 -20.35
C THR A 96 -10.57 17.53 -21.82
N PHE A 97 -11.72 17.06 -22.32
CA PHE A 97 -11.89 16.58 -23.69
C PHE A 97 -13.06 17.30 -24.35
N GLU A 98 -12.82 17.84 -25.54
CA GLU A 98 -13.85 18.48 -26.36
C GLU A 98 -14.00 17.76 -27.69
N GLN A 99 -15.05 16.95 -27.81
CA GLN A 99 -15.42 16.21 -29.04
C GLN A 99 -14.25 15.41 -29.64
N VAL A 100 -13.47 14.71 -28.78
CA VAL A 100 -12.31 13.90 -29.21
C VAL A 100 -12.81 12.64 -29.89
N THR A 101 -12.50 12.48 -31.17
CA THR A 101 -12.84 11.29 -31.97
C THR A 101 -11.90 10.14 -31.63
N LEU A 102 -12.44 8.98 -31.31
CA LEU A 102 -11.70 7.78 -31.01
C LEU A 102 -12.11 6.64 -31.93
N PRO A 103 -11.17 5.88 -32.49
CA PRO A 103 -11.48 4.69 -33.28
C PRO A 103 -12.03 3.58 -32.39
N ARG A 104 -12.72 2.60 -33.00
CA ARG A 104 -13.32 1.47 -32.27
C ARG A 104 -12.32 0.72 -31.36
N TRP A 105 -11.11 0.51 -31.81
CA TRP A 105 -10.06 -0.18 -31.02
C TRP A 105 -9.64 0.56 -29.75
N ALA A 106 -9.93 1.86 -29.64
CA ALA A 106 -9.64 2.64 -28.43
C ALA A 106 -10.49 2.20 -27.23
N TRP A 107 -11.63 1.58 -27.47
CA TRP A 107 -12.45 0.99 -26.42
C TRP A 107 -11.84 -0.31 -25.90
N LEU A 108 -11.34 -0.29 -24.68
CA LEU A 108 -10.71 -1.45 -24.01
C LEU A 108 -11.79 -2.38 -23.44
N ARG A 109 -12.63 -2.90 -24.32
CA ARG A 109 -13.88 -3.63 -24.02
C ARG A 109 -13.71 -5.02 -23.39
N GLY A 110 -12.50 -5.60 -23.46
CA GLY A 110 -12.29 -7.00 -23.07
C GLY A 110 -13.05 -7.98 -23.97
N HIS A 111 -13.42 -9.12 -23.40
CA HIS A 111 -14.25 -10.13 -24.04
C HIS A 111 -15.72 -10.10 -23.57
N GLU A 112 -16.02 -9.23 -22.61
CA GLU A 112 -17.32 -9.15 -21.97
C GLU A 112 -18.32 -8.25 -22.70
N HIS A 113 -17.85 -7.31 -23.53
CA HIS A 113 -18.68 -6.29 -24.14
C HIS A 113 -18.50 -6.22 -25.65
N ASP A 114 -19.58 -5.85 -26.35
CA ASP A 114 -19.53 -5.53 -27.77
C ASP A 114 -20.66 -4.56 -28.17
N ILE A 115 -20.52 -3.91 -29.33
CA ILE A 115 -21.56 -3.15 -29.99
C ILE A 115 -21.74 -3.77 -31.38
N SER A 116 -22.95 -4.25 -31.71
CA SER A 116 -23.26 -4.84 -33.02
C SER A 116 -23.16 -3.80 -34.13
N ALA A 117 -23.09 -4.26 -35.38
CA ALA A 117 -23.13 -3.38 -36.56
C ALA A 117 -24.43 -2.52 -36.64
N GLY A 118 -25.49 -2.93 -35.96
CA GLY A 118 -26.74 -2.17 -35.84
C GLY A 118 -26.72 -1.16 -34.68
N GLY A 119 -25.60 -0.94 -34.00
CA GLY A 119 -25.50 0.01 -32.89
C GLY A 119 -26.17 -0.45 -31.60
N VAL A 120 -26.24 -1.76 -31.35
CA VAL A 120 -26.82 -2.33 -30.13
C VAL A 120 -25.70 -2.78 -29.20
N PHE A 121 -25.69 -2.28 -27.95
CA PHE A 121 -24.73 -2.69 -26.91
C PHE A 121 -25.08 -4.05 -26.32
N HIS A 122 -24.10 -4.90 -26.22
CA HIS A 122 -24.17 -6.22 -25.58
C HIS A 122 -23.14 -6.36 -24.47
N SER A 123 -23.56 -6.92 -23.35
CA SER A 123 -22.68 -7.25 -22.22
C SER A 123 -23.00 -8.62 -21.67
N ARG A 124 -21.96 -9.39 -21.32
CA ARG A 124 -22.09 -10.66 -20.56
C ARG A 124 -22.23 -10.43 -19.07
N LEU A 125 -22.03 -9.20 -18.59
CA LEU A 125 -22.13 -8.83 -17.19
C LEU A 125 -23.53 -8.36 -16.85
N ALA A 126 -24.01 -8.72 -15.66
CA ALA A 126 -25.41 -8.56 -15.27
C ALA A 126 -25.80 -7.12 -14.89
N SER A 127 -24.83 -6.29 -14.48
CA SER A 127 -25.13 -4.95 -13.97
C SER A 127 -24.07 -3.92 -14.35
N GLN A 128 -24.44 -2.64 -14.38
CA GLN A 128 -23.49 -1.53 -14.56
C GLN A 128 -22.39 -1.52 -13.48
N ARG A 129 -22.69 -2.02 -12.28
CA ARG A 129 -21.71 -2.18 -11.22
C ARG A 129 -20.65 -3.22 -11.58
N ASP A 130 -21.06 -4.36 -12.12
CA ASP A 130 -20.13 -5.42 -12.55
C ASP A 130 -19.27 -4.95 -13.73
N ILE A 131 -19.85 -4.20 -14.67
CA ILE A 131 -19.13 -3.54 -15.76
C ILE A 131 -18.04 -2.63 -15.23
N PHE A 132 -18.37 -1.76 -14.28
CA PHE A 132 -17.38 -0.88 -13.65
C PHE A 132 -16.26 -1.64 -12.96
N PHE A 133 -16.58 -2.64 -12.14
CA PHE A 133 -15.54 -3.42 -11.46
C PHE A 133 -14.70 -4.25 -12.42
N SER A 134 -15.26 -4.76 -13.52
CA SER A 134 -14.47 -5.44 -14.55
C SER A 134 -13.42 -4.51 -15.18
N SER A 135 -13.77 -3.23 -15.36
CA SER A 135 -12.89 -2.20 -15.88
C SER A 135 -11.75 -1.83 -14.93
N LEU A 136 -11.88 -2.14 -13.62
CA LEU A 136 -10.88 -1.86 -12.60
C LEU A 136 -9.92 -3.03 -12.30
N ARG A 137 -9.97 -4.13 -13.07
CA ARG A 137 -9.12 -5.32 -12.83
C ARG A 137 -7.61 -4.99 -12.76
N ARG A 138 -7.13 -4.02 -13.53
CA ARG A 138 -5.73 -3.58 -13.46
C ARG A 138 -5.36 -2.98 -12.10
N VAL A 139 -6.32 -2.38 -11.40
CA VAL A 139 -6.12 -1.76 -10.07
C VAL A 139 -5.70 -2.82 -9.04
N GLU A 140 -6.17 -4.04 -9.17
CA GLU A 140 -5.79 -5.14 -8.26
C GLU A 140 -4.30 -5.49 -8.41
N TRP A 141 -3.80 -5.54 -9.65
CA TRP A 141 -2.35 -5.69 -9.89
C TRP A 141 -1.57 -4.43 -9.46
N GLY A 142 -2.13 -3.24 -9.67
CA GLY A 142 -1.57 -1.98 -9.21
C GLY A 142 -1.31 -1.97 -7.71
N LYS A 143 -2.22 -2.50 -6.90
CA LYS A 143 -2.04 -2.65 -5.44
C LYS A 143 -0.78 -3.46 -5.10
N LEU A 144 -0.54 -4.58 -5.78
CA LEU A 144 0.67 -5.39 -5.57
C LEU A 144 1.94 -4.66 -6.03
N VAL A 145 1.91 -4.06 -7.22
CA VAL A 145 3.09 -3.37 -7.80
C VAL A 145 3.50 -2.17 -6.96
N LEU A 146 2.53 -1.35 -6.52
CA LEU A 146 2.82 -0.20 -5.66
C LEU A 146 3.36 -0.63 -4.30
N THR A 147 2.82 -1.69 -3.71
CA THR A 147 3.37 -2.23 -2.45
C THR A 147 4.79 -2.78 -2.64
N ALA A 148 5.07 -3.45 -3.76
CA ALA A 148 6.42 -3.93 -4.09
C ALA A 148 7.46 -2.80 -4.13
N SER A 149 7.09 -1.63 -4.65
CA SER A 149 8.00 -0.48 -4.77
C SER A 149 8.50 0.06 -3.43
N LEU A 150 7.81 -0.24 -2.33
CA LEU A 150 8.18 0.17 -0.97
C LEU A 150 9.25 -0.74 -0.35
N ILE A 151 9.33 -2.01 -0.77
CA ILE A 151 10.16 -3.03 -0.13
C ILE A 151 11.66 -2.67 -0.12
N PRO A 152 12.28 -2.21 -1.22
CA PRO A 152 13.70 -1.84 -1.20
C PRO A 152 13.99 -0.70 -0.21
N GLY A 153 13.14 0.32 -0.18
CA GLY A 153 13.28 1.45 0.73
C GLY A 153 13.08 1.05 2.20
N LEU A 154 12.16 0.14 2.49
CA LEU A 154 11.96 -0.43 3.83
C LEU A 154 13.20 -1.21 4.30
N LYS A 155 13.74 -2.10 3.47
CA LYS A 155 14.96 -2.87 3.77
C LYS A 155 16.14 -1.96 4.08
N LEU A 156 16.37 -0.96 3.24
CA LEU A 156 17.42 0.04 3.45
C LEU A 156 17.20 0.82 4.75
N SER A 157 15.98 1.28 5.01
CA SER A 157 15.66 2.06 6.22
C SER A 157 15.88 1.28 7.50
N LEU A 158 15.53 0.00 7.52
CA LEU A 158 15.76 -0.90 8.66
C LEU A 158 17.27 -1.11 8.90
N ALA A 159 18.02 -1.41 7.84
CA ALA A 159 19.46 -1.61 7.93
C ALA A 159 20.18 -0.34 8.43
N LEU A 160 19.82 0.83 7.89
CA LEU A 160 20.40 2.12 8.31
C LEU A 160 20.07 2.45 9.77
N ALA A 161 18.84 2.23 10.22
CA ALA A 161 18.44 2.55 11.58
C ALA A 161 19.11 1.63 12.62
N ILE A 162 19.27 0.34 12.30
CA ILE A 162 19.98 -0.63 13.14
C ILE A 162 21.49 -0.28 13.18
N HIS A 163 22.08 -0.01 12.03
CA HIS A 163 23.48 0.41 11.92
C HIS A 163 23.77 1.68 12.76
N TYR A 164 22.92 2.70 12.60
CA TYR A 164 23.02 3.92 13.40
C TYR A 164 22.97 3.64 14.91
N ALA A 165 22.06 2.80 15.36
CA ALA A 165 21.94 2.45 16.78
C ALA A 165 23.16 1.70 17.31
N GLN A 166 23.82 0.88 16.49
CA GLN A 166 25.01 0.14 16.84
C GLN A 166 26.26 1.03 16.92
N GLN A 167 26.31 2.11 16.14
CA GLN A 167 27.49 2.96 16.04
C GLN A 167 27.38 4.27 16.84
N ARG A 168 26.17 4.80 17.04
CA ARG A 168 25.98 6.09 17.74
C ARG A 168 26.45 6.00 19.19
N PRO A 169 27.52 6.74 19.59
CA PRO A 169 27.97 6.71 20.95
C PRO A 169 27.06 7.49 21.90
N LEU A 170 26.88 6.96 23.10
CA LEU A 170 26.23 7.61 24.23
C LEU A 170 27.21 7.67 25.39
N HIS A 171 27.28 8.81 26.09
CA HIS A 171 28.00 8.98 27.32
C HIS A 171 27.10 8.58 28.49
N ALA A 172 27.40 7.47 29.15
CA ALA A 172 26.73 7.04 30.37
C ALA A 172 27.17 7.88 31.58
N HIS A 173 26.37 7.90 32.65
CA HIS A 173 26.67 8.67 33.88
C HIS A 173 28.02 8.31 34.54
N ASN A 174 28.51 7.12 34.29
CA ASN A 174 29.84 6.65 34.83
C ASN A 174 31.00 7.01 33.89
N GLY A 175 30.81 7.89 32.90
CA GLY A 175 31.84 8.29 31.93
C GLY A 175 32.13 7.26 30.82
N ARG A 176 31.47 6.08 30.83
CA ARG A 176 31.65 5.08 29.76
C ARG A 176 30.93 5.52 28.50
N VAL A 177 31.57 5.27 27.36
CA VAL A 177 30.92 5.41 26.04
C VAL A 177 30.36 4.05 25.63
N ILE A 178 29.06 4.01 25.35
CA ILE A 178 28.33 2.81 24.93
C ILE A 178 27.55 3.11 23.67
N PRO A 179 27.33 2.13 22.77
CA PRO A 179 26.45 2.33 21.65
C PRO A 179 25.00 2.60 22.08
N LEU A 180 24.26 3.38 21.29
CA LEU A 180 22.85 3.67 21.53
C LEU A 180 22.00 2.38 21.62
N ALA A 181 22.38 1.34 20.89
CA ALA A 181 21.76 0.01 20.93
C ALA A 181 21.79 -0.67 22.32
N HIS A 182 22.67 -0.23 23.24
CA HIS A 182 22.66 -0.71 24.63
C HIS A 182 21.43 -0.25 25.41
N HIS A 183 20.76 0.81 24.95
CA HIS A 183 19.54 1.28 25.57
C HIS A 183 18.37 0.35 25.18
N ALA A 184 17.87 -0.46 26.11
CA ALA A 184 16.88 -1.52 25.85
C ALA A 184 15.63 -1.00 25.12
N LEU A 185 15.05 0.12 25.57
CA LEU A 185 13.87 0.70 24.92
C LEU A 185 14.13 1.06 23.45
N HIS A 186 15.29 1.68 23.15
CA HIS A 186 15.65 2.05 21.77
C HIS A 186 15.80 0.79 20.90
N ARG A 187 16.54 -0.20 21.40
CA ARG A 187 16.77 -1.49 20.75
C ARG A 187 15.45 -2.22 20.45
N ARG A 188 14.57 -2.36 21.44
CA ARG A 188 13.29 -3.06 21.31
C ARG A 188 12.33 -2.39 20.31
N ILE A 189 12.33 -1.05 20.24
CA ILE A 189 11.56 -0.33 19.23
C ILE A 189 12.07 -0.64 17.81
N LEU A 190 13.39 -0.67 17.59
CA LEU A 190 13.97 -1.03 16.30
C LEU A 190 13.73 -2.50 15.96
N THR A 191 13.85 -3.41 16.94
CA THR A 191 13.52 -4.82 16.73
C THR A 191 12.06 -5.00 16.34
N ARG A 192 11.15 -4.29 17.00
CA ARG A 192 9.73 -4.29 16.60
C ARG A 192 9.54 -3.78 15.17
N ALA A 193 10.23 -2.70 14.78
CA ALA A 193 10.19 -2.22 13.40
C ALA A 193 10.67 -3.28 12.40
N TYR A 194 11.75 -3.98 12.72
CA TYR A 194 12.29 -5.07 11.89
C TYR A 194 11.29 -6.23 11.76
N VAL A 195 10.75 -6.71 12.88
CA VAL A 195 9.75 -7.80 12.91
C VAL A 195 8.50 -7.42 12.10
N THR A 196 7.97 -6.20 12.30
CA THR A 196 6.82 -5.67 11.58
C THR A 196 7.10 -5.56 10.08
N GLY A 197 8.29 -5.08 9.71
CA GLY A 197 8.72 -5.01 8.31
C GLY A 197 8.81 -6.38 7.65
N LEU A 198 9.32 -7.39 8.36
CA LEU A 198 9.36 -8.77 7.87
C LEU A 198 7.96 -9.35 7.68
N ALA A 199 7.02 -9.10 8.59
CA ALA A 199 5.63 -9.53 8.45
C ALA A 199 4.97 -8.91 7.22
N ALA A 200 5.21 -7.61 6.96
CA ALA A 200 4.70 -6.94 5.76
C ALA A 200 5.25 -7.57 4.47
N MET A 201 6.56 -7.82 4.42
CA MET A 201 7.20 -8.47 3.27
C MET A 201 6.72 -9.92 3.08
N ALA A 202 6.51 -10.67 4.17
CA ALA A 202 5.99 -12.03 4.12
C ALA A 202 4.56 -12.07 3.57
N LEU A 203 3.68 -11.14 4.00
CA LEU A 203 2.33 -11.02 3.46
C LEU A 203 2.35 -10.75 1.95
N TYR A 204 3.16 -9.78 1.52
CA TYR A 204 3.31 -9.46 0.10
C TYR A 204 3.81 -10.66 -0.71
N GLU A 205 4.91 -11.27 -0.28
CA GLU A 205 5.55 -12.36 -1.01
C GLU A 205 4.66 -13.59 -1.11
N GLY A 206 4.01 -13.98 -0.01
CA GLY A 206 3.10 -15.12 0.01
C GLY A 206 1.91 -14.96 -0.92
N ILE A 207 1.31 -13.77 -0.97
CA ILE A 207 0.20 -13.48 -1.87
C ILE A 207 0.68 -13.41 -3.32
N LYS A 208 1.83 -12.81 -3.58
CA LYS A 208 2.46 -12.79 -4.90
C LYS A 208 2.69 -14.20 -5.42
N GLN A 209 3.28 -15.09 -4.62
CA GLN A 209 3.55 -16.48 -5.00
C GLN A 209 2.28 -17.27 -5.29
N ARG A 210 1.19 -17.00 -4.54
CA ARG A 210 -0.11 -17.65 -4.77
C ARG A 210 -0.74 -17.32 -6.11
N HIS A 211 -0.60 -16.09 -6.59
CA HIS A 211 -1.36 -15.59 -7.74
C HIS A 211 -0.54 -15.36 -9.01
N LEU A 212 0.78 -15.12 -8.90
CA LEU A 212 1.62 -14.81 -10.06
C LEU A 212 1.68 -15.93 -11.11
N PRO A 213 1.77 -17.23 -10.72
CA PRO A 213 1.88 -18.31 -11.71
C PRO A 213 0.69 -18.40 -12.67
N ASP A 214 -0.52 -18.13 -12.19
CA ASP A 214 -1.74 -18.30 -12.97
C ASP A 214 -2.18 -17.04 -13.72
N GLY A 215 -1.77 -15.85 -13.24
CA GLY A 215 -2.14 -14.55 -13.82
C GLY A 215 -3.65 -14.27 -13.87
N ARG A 216 -4.48 -15.12 -13.23
CA ARG A 216 -5.95 -15.07 -13.33
C ARG A 216 -6.56 -14.16 -12.28
N HIS A 217 -7.51 -13.35 -12.72
CA HIS A 217 -8.39 -12.62 -11.81
C HIS A 217 -9.41 -13.57 -11.19
N SER A 218 -9.39 -13.69 -9.87
CA SER A 218 -10.40 -14.39 -9.08
C SER A 218 -10.92 -13.46 -7.98
N SER A 219 -12.06 -13.80 -7.39
CA SER A 219 -12.56 -13.11 -6.20
C SER A 219 -11.53 -13.18 -5.05
N ARG A 220 -10.82 -14.30 -4.92
CA ARG A 220 -9.74 -14.48 -3.95
C ARG A 220 -8.58 -13.52 -4.20
N PHE A 221 -8.16 -13.34 -5.46
CA PHE A 221 -7.11 -12.38 -5.80
C PHE A 221 -7.46 -10.94 -5.41
N GLN A 222 -8.71 -10.52 -5.62
CA GLN A 222 -9.16 -9.19 -5.21
C GLN A 222 -9.05 -8.97 -3.70
N THR A 223 -9.47 -9.95 -2.91
CA THR A 223 -9.37 -9.91 -1.44
C THR A 223 -7.90 -9.88 -1.00
N ASP A 224 -7.08 -10.76 -1.54
CA ASP A 224 -5.66 -10.90 -1.21
C ASP A 224 -4.87 -9.64 -1.60
N ALA A 225 -5.11 -9.06 -2.79
CA ALA A 225 -4.51 -7.77 -3.19
C ALA A 225 -4.96 -6.62 -2.28
N GLY A 226 -6.21 -6.65 -1.81
CA GLY A 226 -6.72 -5.73 -0.81
C GLY A 226 -6.00 -5.86 0.54
N LEU A 227 -5.75 -7.08 1.01
CA LEU A 227 -4.98 -7.34 2.23
C LEU A 227 -3.55 -6.79 2.12
N VAL A 228 -2.85 -7.08 1.03
CA VAL A 228 -1.50 -6.54 0.79
C VAL A 228 -1.51 -5.03 0.85
N LYS A 229 -2.41 -4.40 0.09
CA LYS A 229 -2.48 -2.94 0.01
C LYS A 229 -2.82 -2.28 1.36
N ALA A 230 -3.79 -2.81 2.09
CA ALA A 230 -4.25 -2.18 3.32
C ALA A 230 -3.40 -2.57 4.54
N VAL A 231 -2.98 -3.82 4.65
CA VAL A 231 -2.28 -4.33 5.84
C VAL A 231 -0.76 -4.23 5.67
N ALA A 232 -0.17 -4.74 4.55
CA ALA A 232 1.28 -4.69 4.40
C ALA A 232 1.81 -3.26 4.31
N VAL A 233 1.11 -2.35 3.59
CA VAL A 233 1.53 -0.94 3.51
C VAL A 233 1.49 -0.26 4.89
N GLU A 234 0.47 -0.52 5.71
CA GLU A 234 0.39 0.05 7.06
C GLU A 234 1.47 -0.49 8.00
N LEU A 235 1.78 -1.80 7.91
CA LEU A 235 2.90 -2.40 8.63
C LEU A 235 4.23 -1.77 8.19
N MET A 236 4.44 -1.56 6.88
CA MET A 236 5.63 -0.87 6.35
C MET A 236 5.71 0.57 6.85
N ARG A 237 4.60 1.30 6.85
CA ARG A 237 4.50 2.69 7.33
C ARG A 237 4.91 2.78 8.81
N THR A 238 4.38 1.90 9.64
CA THR A 238 4.71 1.83 11.08
C THR A 238 6.20 1.54 11.28
N SER A 239 6.75 0.57 10.55
CA SER A 239 8.16 0.21 10.59
C SER A 239 9.06 1.39 10.17
N LEU A 240 8.78 2.04 9.05
CA LEU A 240 9.51 3.20 8.53
C LEU A 240 9.45 4.39 9.49
N GLN A 241 8.31 4.64 10.12
CA GLN A 241 8.15 5.71 11.10
C GLN A 241 9.07 5.48 12.31
N HIS A 242 9.16 4.26 12.80
CA HIS A 242 10.09 3.92 13.87
C HIS A 242 11.55 4.09 13.42
N CYS A 243 11.93 3.61 12.23
CA CYS A 243 13.27 3.82 11.69
C CYS A 243 13.64 5.31 11.65
N MET A 244 12.76 6.15 11.09
CA MET A 244 12.97 7.58 10.97
C MET A 244 13.14 8.25 12.35
N GLN A 245 12.27 7.94 13.31
CA GLN A 245 12.32 8.52 14.65
C GLN A 245 13.56 8.08 15.44
N ARG A 246 14.00 6.82 15.29
CA ARG A 246 15.14 6.27 16.03
C ARG A 246 16.48 6.75 15.51
N CYS A 247 16.54 7.32 14.30
CA CYS A 247 17.73 8.00 13.77
C CYS A 247 17.81 9.50 14.14
N GLY A 248 16.85 10.05 14.90
CA GLY A 248 16.80 11.47 15.25
C GLY A 248 16.75 12.35 14.00
N ALA A 249 17.51 13.45 13.97
CA ALA A 249 17.57 14.36 12.81
C ALA A 249 18.06 13.65 11.53
N GLN A 250 18.96 12.66 11.66
CA GLN A 250 19.48 11.91 10.52
C GLN A 250 18.38 11.19 9.73
N GLY A 251 17.34 10.70 10.40
CA GLY A 251 16.20 10.08 9.74
C GLY A 251 15.37 11.02 8.87
N LYS A 252 15.51 12.34 9.03
CA LYS A 252 14.76 13.36 8.28
C LYS A 252 15.47 13.79 7.00
N PHE A 253 16.78 13.64 6.89
CA PHE A 253 17.52 14.12 5.74
C PHE A 253 17.28 13.26 4.51
N LEU A 254 16.99 13.91 3.37
CA LEU A 254 16.67 13.24 2.09
C LEU A 254 17.77 12.28 1.63
N ARG A 255 19.04 12.64 1.85
CA ARG A 255 20.20 11.80 1.48
C ARG A 255 20.21 10.44 2.17
N ASN A 256 19.63 10.32 3.36
CA ASN A 256 19.49 9.06 4.08
C ASN A 256 18.29 8.22 3.66
N ARG A 257 17.44 8.72 2.75
CA ARG A 257 16.33 8.04 2.07
C ARG A 257 15.20 7.51 2.97
N ILE A 258 15.28 7.60 4.30
CA ILE A 258 14.24 7.09 5.21
C ILE A 258 12.96 7.93 5.10
N ALA A 259 13.06 9.25 5.22
CA ALA A 259 11.90 10.15 5.14
C ALA A 259 11.22 10.10 3.75
N PRO A 260 11.93 10.13 2.60
CA PRO A 260 11.29 9.94 1.29
C PRO A 260 10.57 8.60 1.16
N THR A 261 11.12 7.51 1.71
CA THR A 261 10.46 6.20 1.67
C THR A 261 9.17 6.20 2.48
N LEU A 262 9.15 6.85 3.65
CA LEU A 262 7.94 6.99 4.45
C LEU A 262 6.87 7.81 3.71
N GLN A 263 7.26 8.91 3.05
CA GLN A 263 6.34 9.72 2.24
C GLN A 263 5.75 8.93 1.06
N LEU A 264 6.59 8.13 0.37
CA LEU A 264 6.10 7.23 -0.67
C LEU A 264 5.10 6.21 -0.10
N CYS A 265 5.36 5.69 1.09
CA CYS A 265 4.46 4.76 1.76
C CYS A 265 3.10 5.39 2.08
N ASP A 266 3.07 6.64 2.58
CA ASP A 266 1.84 7.39 2.81
C ASP A 266 1.06 7.60 1.51
N LEU A 267 1.74 7.90 0.42
CA LEU A 267 1.14 8.07 -0.91
C LEU A 267 0.54 6.76 -1.43
N VAL A 268 1.26 5.65 -1.32
CA VAL A 268 0.77 4.32 -1.68
C VAL A 268 -0.43 3.95 -0.81
N GLY A 269 -0.51 4.40 0.44
CA GLY A 269 -1.66 4.21 1.32
C GLY A 269 -2.99 4.71 0.76
N THR A 270 -2.97 5.71 -0.13
CA THR A 270 -4.16 6.30 -0.78
C THR A 270 -4.30 5.91 -2.26
N ALA A 271 -3.19 5.64 -2.94
CA ALA A 271 -3.17 5.25 -4.36
C ALA A 271 -3.90 3.90 -4.59
N GLU A 272 -4.52 3.72 -5.75
CA GLU A 272 -5.34 2.55 -6.12
C GLU A 272 -6.46 2.25 -5.11
N GLY A 273 -6.96 3.29 -4.45
CA GLY A 273 -8.03 3.27 -3.45
C GLY A 273 -7.51 3.43 -2.02
N ASP A 274 -8.17 4.26 -1.24
CA ASP A 274 -7.87 4.46 0.17
C ASP A 274 -7.92 3.14 0.96
N SER A 275 -6.98 2.95 1.89
CA SER A 275 -6.81 1.69 2.64
C SER A 275 -8.03 1.32 3.48
N MET A 276 -8.77 2.30 4.03
CA MET A 276 -9.94 2.00 4.87
C MET A 276 -11.11 1.41 4.09
N PRO A 277 -11.60 2.01 2.98
CA PRO A 277 -12.61 1.37 2.14
C PRO A 277 -12.17 0.02 1.55
N VAL A 278 -10.88 -0.11 1.21
CA VAL A 278 -10.31 -1.39 0.76
C VAL A 278 -10.42 -2.45 1.85
N LEU A 279 -10.06 -2.11 3.09
CA LEU A 279 -10.14 -3.02 4.23
C LEU A 279 -11.58 -3.43 4.56
N MET A 280 -12.53 -2.51 4.47
CA MET A 280 -13.95 -2.81 4.61
C MET A 280 -14.47 -3.78 3.53
N LYS A 281 -14.01 -3.59 2.26
CA LYS A 281 -14.34 -4.54 1.19
C LYS A 281 -13.76 -5.93 1.48
N VAL A 282 -12.48 -5.99 1.88
CA VAL A 282 -11.82 -7.22 2.29
C VAL A 282 -12.61 -7.93 3.39
N ALA A 283 -13.02 -7.20 4.43
CA ALA A 283 -13.82 -7.75 5.51
C ALA A 283 -15.14 -8.34 5.00
N LYS A 284 -15.83 -7.64 4.10
CA LYS A 284 -17.05 -8.15 3.47
C LYS A 284 -16.83 -9.46 2.70
N ASP A 285 -15.71 -9.55 1.99
CA ASP A 285 -15.35 -10.77 1.26
C ASP A 285 -15.06 -11.92 2.26
N ILE A 286 -14.34 -11.62 3.36
CA ILE A 286 -14.01 -12.57 4.43
C ILE A 286 -15.29 -13.10 5.14
N LEU A 287 -16.29 -12.25 5.35
CA LEU A 287 -17.58 -12.68 5.91
C LEU A 287 -18.28 -13.75 5.06
N ALA A 288 -18.08 -13.71 3.75
CA ALA A 288 -18.64 -14.68 2.80
C ALA A 288 -17.82 -15.98 2.66
N TRP A 289 -16.65 -16.10 3.29
CA TRP A 289 -15.85 -17.32 3.20
C TRP A 289 -16.52 -18.48 3.95
N PRO A 290 -16.34 -19.74 3.51
CA PRO A 290 -16.79 -20.92 4.26
C PRO A 290 -16.10 -20.99 5.62
N ASP A 291 -16.79 -21.50 6.63
CA ASP A 291 -16.23 -21.66 7.99
C ASP A 291 -15.06 -22.67 8.05
N GLU A 292 -15.08 -23.68 7.19
CA GLU A 292 -14.08 -24.75 7.12
C GLU A 292 -12.70 -24.30 6.59
N SER A 293 -12.61 -23.10 6.03
CA SER A 293 -11.39 -22.62 5.35
C SER A 293 -10.28 -22.11 6.29
N GLN A 294 -10.45 -22.15 7.61
CA GLN A 294 -9.52 -21.56 8.57
C GLN A 294 -9.41 -22.42 9.86
N ASP A 295 -8.86 -23.63 9.74
CA ASP A 295 -8.41 -24.44 10.88
C ASP A 295 -7.16 -23.81 11.53
N ASP A 296 -7.33 -22.68 12.21
CA ASP A 296 -6.32 -22.07 13.04
C ASP A 296 -6.78 -22.13 14.50
N ASP A 297 -6.33 -23.18 15.21
CA ASP A 297 -6.67 -23.42 16.62
C ASP A 297 -6.02 -22.42 17.59
N THR A 298 -5.24 -21.48 17.08
CA THR A 298 -4.66 -20.43 17.94
C THR A 298 -5.73 -19.48 18.48
N PRO A 299 -5.50 -18.84 19.65
CA PRO A 299 -6.43 -17.84 20.18
C PRO A 299 -6.81 -16.74 19.19
N LEU A 300 -5.86 -16.29 18.35
CA LEU A 300 -6.11 -15.25 17.33
C LEU A 300 -6.94 -15.79 16.15
N GLY A 301 -6.71 -17.04 15.71
CA GLY A 301 -7.53 -17.72 14.69
C GLY A 301 -8.96 -17.91 15.16
N GLN A 302 -9.12 -18.39 16.40
CA GLN A 302 -10.44 -18.53 17.03
C GLN A 302 -11.14 -17.17 17.21
N LEU A 303 -10.39 -16.10 17.51
CA LEU A 303 -10.95 -14.75 17.57
C LEU A 303 -11.50 -14.32 16.21
N LEU A 304 -10.74 -14.51 15.13
CA LEU A 304 -11.19 -14.19 13.78
C LEU A 304 -12.53 -14.88 13.44
N LEU A 305 -12.65 -16.18 13.76
CA LEU A 305 -13.88 -16.95 13.51
C LEU A 305 -15.07 -16.41 14.33
N ARG A 306 -14.84 -16.05 15.61
CA ARG A 306 -15.91 -15.49 16.46
C ARG A 306 -16.35 -14.12 15.99
N MET A 307 -15.42 -13.24 15.62
CA MET A 307 -15.75 -11.93 15.05
C MET A 307 -16.58 -12.08 13.76
N ARG A 308 -16.21 -12.99 12.86
CA ARG A 308 -16.98 -13.28 11.63
C ARG A 308 -18.41 -13.72 11.95
N ARG A 309 -18.58 -14.71 12.82
CA ARG A 309 -19.90 -15.24 13.20
C ARG A 309 -20.77 -14.15 13.82
N GLN A 310 -20.21 -13.38 14.76
CA GLN A 310 -20.92 -12.27 15.38
C GLN A 310 -21.39 -11.21 14.37
N MET A 311 -20.52 -10.78 13.47
CA MET A 311 -20.87 -9.80 12.43
C MET A 311 -21.91 -10.35 11.45
N ASN A 312 -21.78 -11.62 11.02
CA ASN A 312 -22.77 -12.25 10.15
C ASN A 312 -24.14 -12.34 10.83
N GLN A 313 -24.20 -12.64 12.13
CA GLN A 313 -25.44 -12.67 12.90
C GLN A 313 -26.08 -11.26 12.99
N GLN A 314 -25.29 -10.24 13.33
CA GLN A 314 -25.77 -8.86 13.41
C GLN A 314 -26.31 -8.36 12.06
N LEU A 315 -25.65 -8.72 10.94
CA LEU A 315 -26.13 -8.38 9.60
C LEU A 315 -27.37 -9.18 9.18
N ALA A 316 -27.50 -10.44 9.65
CA ALA A 316 -28.69 -11.25 9.39
C ALA A 316 -29.91 -10.71 10.10
N ASP A 317 -29.76 -10.28 11.36
CA ASP A 317 -30.84 -9.79 12.23
C ASP A 317 -31.25 -8.33 11.91
N ALA A 318 -30.42 -7.60 11.16
CA ALA A 318 -30.68 -6.21 10.83
C ALA A 318 -31.82 -6.03 9.82
N THR A 319 -32.75 -5.12 10.11
CA THR A 319 -33.81 -4.72 9.18
C THR A 319 -33.27 -3.86 8.03
N ASP A 320 -32.34 -2.95 8.33
CA ASP A 320 -31.56 -2.18 7.35
C ASP A 320 -30.11 -2.67 7.33
N LYS A 321 -29.80 -3.55 6.36
CA LYS A 321 -28.46 -4.13 6.19
C LYS A 321 -27.40 -3.11 5.81
N LEU A 322 -27.80 -2.01 5.14
CA LEU A 322 -26.84 -0.97 4.75
C LEU A 322 -26.42 -0.13 5.96
N ALA A 323 -27.39 0.30 6.75
CA ALA A 323 -27.12 1.00 8.01
C ALA A 323 -26.28 0.13 8.97
N ALA A 324 -26.68 -1.12 9.18
CA ALA A 324 -25.94 -2.06 10.01
C ALA A 324 -24.48 -2.27 9.53
N TRP A 325 -24.26 -2.36 8.21
CA TRP A 325 -22.90 -2.44 7.66
C TRP A 325 -22.08 -1.18 7.96
N HIS A 326 -22.67 0.00 7.90
CA HIS A 326 -21.98 1.25 8.25
C HIS A 326 -21.64 1.32 9.74
N ASP A 327 -22.56 0.88 10.59
CA ASP A 327 -22.34 0.83 12.04
C ASP A 327 -21.23 -0.16 12.44
N LEU A 328 -21.08 -1.25 11.69
CA LEU A 328 -20.02 -2.26 11.86
C LEU A 328 -18.68 -1.87 11.21
N GLY A 329 -18.51 -0.64 10.73
CA GLY A 329 -17.32 -0.24 9.99
C GLY A 329 -16.00 -0.44 10.77
N CYS A 330 -15.98 -0.15 12.07
CA CYS A 330 -14.81 -0.35 12.93
C CYS A 330 -14.50 -1.84 13.13
N GLU A 331 -15.50 -2.67 13.35
CA GLU A 331 -15.38 -4.12 13.51
C GLU A 331 -14.92 -4.76 12.20
N ALA A 332 -15.44 -4.30 11.07
CA ALA A 332 -15.03 -4.74 9.74
C ALA A 332 -13.54 -4.43 9.49
N ALA A 333 -13.10 -3.21 9.82
CA ALA A 333 -11.70 -2.84 9.70
C ALA A 333 -10.80 -3.72 10.58
N ARG A 334 -11.20 -3.99 11.84
CA ARG A 334 -10.47 -4.88 12.75
C ARG A 334 -10.42 -6.32 12.25
N LEU A 335 -11.52 -6.83 11.70
CA LEU A 335 -11.58 -8.16 11.10
C LEU A 335 -10.60 -8.31 9.94
N GLY A 336 -10.61 -7.36 8.99
CA GLY A 336 -9.69 -7.33 7.86
C GLY A 336 -8.22 -7.21 8.30
N TRP A 337 -7.95 -6.36 9.29
CA TRP A 337 -6.62 -6.20 9.87
C TRP A 337 -6.10 -7.48 10.52
N LEU A 338 -6.91 -8.15 11.34
CA LEU A 338 -6.55 -9.43 11.97
C LEU A 338 -6.29 -10.50 10.91
N ALA A 339 -7.16 -10.61 9.91
CA ALA A 339 -7.00 -11.59 8.84
C ALA A 339 -5.70 -11.40 8.05
N GLY A 340 -5.35 -10.15 7.71
CA GLY A 340 -4.10 -9.85 7.00
C GLY A 340 -2.86 -10.16 7.83
N ASN A 341 -2.87 -9.87 9.12
CA ASN A 341 -1.76 -10.21 10.01
C ASN A 341 -1.62 -11.73 10.23
N LEU A 342 -2.72 -12.47 10.37
CA LEU A 342 -2.69 -13.94 10.42
C LEU A 342 -2.12 -14.53 9.12
N GLU A 343 -2.50 -13.97 7.97
CA GLU A 343 -1.93 -14.37 6.69
C GLU A 343 -0.43 -14.08 6.62
N ALA A 344 0.04 -12.92 7.12
CA ALA A 344 1.46 -12.61 7.24
C ALA A 344 2.22 -13.66 8.08
N LEU A 345 1.66 -14.07 9.23
CA LEU A 345 2.26 -15.08 10.10
C LEU A 345 2.43 -16.45 9.39
N ARG A 346 1.48 -16.82 8.52
CA ARG A 346 1.57 -18.08 7.74
C ARG A 346 2.74 -18.08 6.75
N HIS A 347 3.11 -16.89 6.24
CA HIS A 347 4.16 -16.72 5.23
C HIS A 347 5.54 -16.39 5.79
N LEU A 348 5.73 -16.30 7.10
CA LEU A 348 7.05 -16.08 7.71
C LEU A 348 7.99 -17.27 7.61
N GLY A 349 7.52 -18.41 7.10
CA GLY A 349 8.34 -19.62 6.90
C GLY A 349 8.88 -20.19 8.21
N SER A 350 10.17 -20.57 8.25
CA SER A 350 10.85 -21.16 9.40
C SER A 350 11.38 -20.12 10.43
N ARG A 351 10.96 -18.88 10.35
CA ARG A 351 11.39 -17.80 11.27
C ARG A 351 10.49 -17.79 12.52
N ASP A 352 10.67 -18.79 13.39
CA ASP A 352 9.77 -19.00 14.53
C ASP A 352 9.87 -17.91 15.61
N ASP A 353 11.05 -17.34 15.82
CA ASP A 353 11.27 -16.21 16.73
C ASP A 353 10.57 -14.93 16.24
N ILE A 354 10.68 -14.62 14.94
CA ILE A 354 9.98 -13.50 14.30
C ILE A 354 8.46 -13.72 14.37
N ARG A 355 7.99 -14.94 14.03
CA ARG A 355 6.57 -15.29 14.11
C ARG A 355 6.04 -15.15 15.53
N THR A 356 6.82 -15.56 16.54
CA THR A 356 6.46 -15.43 17.95
C THR A 356 6.34 -13.96 18.33
N ALA A 357 7.32 -13.12 17.98
CA ALA A 357 7.28 -11.68 18.25
C ALA A 357 6.05 -11.00 17.61
N CYS A 358 5.73 -11.33 16.34
CA CYS A 358 4.53 -10.84 15.67
C CYS A 358 3.24 -11.29 16.37
N ARG A 359 3.17 -12.57 16.74
CA ARG A 359 1.99 -13.14 17.43
C ARG A 359 1.76 -12.50 18.78
N GLU A 360 2.80 -12.30 19.58
CA GLU A 360 2.72 -11.64 20.88
C GLU A 360 2.24 -10.20 20.76
N GLN A 361 2.72 -9.46 19.75
CA GLN A 361 2.22 -8.12 19.46
C GLN A 361 0.73 -8.12 19.13
N LEU A 362 0.28 -9.01 18.24
CA LEU A 362 -1.15 -9.13 17.89
C LEU A 362 -2.00 -9.52 19.10
N MET A 363 -1.52 -10.41 19.95
CA MET A 363 -2.24 -10.75 21.19
C MET A 363 -2.37 -9.56 22.14
N LEU A 364 -1.37 -8.69 22.20
CA LEU A 364 -1.46 -7.43 22.96
C LEU A 364 -2.48 -6.46 22.32
N ASP A 365 -2.45 -6.32 21.01
CA ASP A 365 -3.35 -5.42 20.26
C ASP A 365 -4.82 -5.85 20.38
N TYR A 366 -5.07 -7.17 20.49
CA TYR A 366 -6.40 -7.76 20.61
C TYR A 366 -6.71 -8.30 22.03
N ALA A 367 -5.93 -7.91 23.05
CA ALA A 367 -6.11 -8.39 24.42
C ALA A 367 -7.53 -8.21 24.97
N PRO A 368 -8.23 -7.07 24.78
CA PRO A 368 -9.59 -6.91 25.24
C PRO A 368 -10.56 -7.91 24.59
N GLN A 369 -10.43 -8.16 23.30
CA GLN A 369 -11.28 -9.10 22.56
C GLN A 369 -10.98 -10.54 22.95
N LEU A 370 -9.71 -10.91 23.11
CA LEU A 370 -9.30 -12.25 23.57
C LEU A 370 -9.87 -12.57 24.96
N LEU A 371 -9.82 -11.60 25.87
CA LEU A 371 -10.43 -11.71 27.21
C LEU A 371 -11.95 -11.79 27.12
N HIS A 372 -12.61 -10.90 26.38
CA HIS A 372 -14.06 -10.87 26.21
C HIS A 372 -14.61 -12.21 25.71
N HIS A 373 -13.93 -12.81 24.77
CA HIS A 373 -14.32 -14.09 24.20
C HIS A 373 -13.80 -15.32 24.99
N GLY A 374 -13.09 -15.13 26.12
CA GLY A 374 -12.55 -16.22 26.92
C GLY A 374 -11.52 -17.10 26.17
N LEU A 375 -10.77 -16.49 25.23
CA LEU A 375 -9.75 -17.16 24.43
C LEU A 375 -8.36 -17.11 25.09
N CYS A 376 -8.16 -16.20 26.03
CA CYS A 376 -7.01 -16.11 26.90
C CYS A 376 -7.46 -15.77 28.32
N SER A 377 -6.73 -16.23 29.31
CA SER A 377 -6.92 -15.84 30.70
C SER A 377 -6.30 -14.47 30.99
N PRO A 378 -6.76 -13.75 32.04
CA PRO A 378 -6.12 -12.51 32.48
C PRO A 378 -4.63 -12.67 32.83
N ALA A 379 -4.23 -13.84 33.37
CA ALA A 379 -2.83 -14.14 33.69
C ALA A 379 -1.97 -14.28 32.45
N GLU A 380 -2.45 -14.92 31.38
CA GLU A 380 -1.75 -15.03 30.11
C GLU A 380 -1.55 -13.66 29.46
N ILE A 381 -2.58 -12.83 29.44
CA ILE A 381 -2.50 -11.46 28.90
C ILE A 381 -1.52 -10.61 29.73
N ALA A 382 -1.57 -10.70 31.06
CA ALA A 382 -0.66 -9.95 31.94
C ALA A 382 0.81 -10.34 31.77
N ALA A 383 1.10 -11.57 31.36
CA ALA A 383 2.45 -12.06 31.12
C ALA A 383 3.02 -11.66 29.73
N LEU A 384 2.16 -11.27 28.78
CA LEU A 384 2.58 -10.95 27.39
C LEU A 384 3.64 -9.86 27.28
N PRO A 385 3.54 -8.71 27.99
CA PRO A 385 4.54 -7.63 27.84
C PRO A 385 5.96 -8.11 28.14
N ALA A 386 6.16 -8.84 29.26
CA ALA A 386 7.48 -9.34 29.65
C ALA A 386 8.00 -10.41 28.65
N ARG A 387 7.12 -11.26 28.15
CA ARG A 387 7.47 -12.25 27.13
C ARG A 387 7.88 -11.58 25.84
N GLN A 388 7.09 -10.62 25.36
CA GLN A 388 7.41 -9.86 24.15
C GLN A 388 8.76 -9.13 24.25
N GLU A 389 9.06 -8.52 25.39
CA GLU A 389 10.36 -7.88 25.63
C GLU A 389 11.51 -8.88 25.51
N ALA A 390 11.39 -10.07 26.11
CA ALA A 390 12.39 -11.12 26.02
C ALA A 390 12.54 -11.64 24.58
N THR A 391 11.43 -11.84 23.87
CA THR A 391 11.43 -12.25 22.46
C THR A 391 12.11 -11.21 21.57
N LEU A 392 11.82 -9.91 21.75
CA LEU A 392 12.46 -8.83 21.01
C LEU A 392 13.96 -8.74 21.29
N ASP A 393 14.40 -8.92 22.52
CA ASP A 393 15.82 -8.96 22.86
C ASP A 393 16.52 -10.16 22.20
N HIS A 394 15.91 -11.33 22.21
CA HIS A 394 16.41 -12.50 21.50
C HIS A 394 16.54 -12.26 19.98
N VAL A 395 15.51 -11.71 19.34
CA VAL A 395 15.55 -11.36 17.91
C VAL A 395 16.67 -10.38 17.61
N TRP A 396 16.88 -9.35 18.44
CA TRP A 396 17.97 -8.41 18.25
C TRP A 396 19.35 -9.10 18.26
N GLU A 397 19.59 -9.94 19.24
CA GLU A 397 20.88 -10.63 19.41
C GLU A 397 21.22 -11.54 18.23
N HIS A 398 20.21 -12.17 17.63
CA HIS A 398 20.42 -13.14 16.56
C HIS A 398 20.37 -12.54 15.14
N HIS A 399 19.68 -11.41 14.93
CA HIS A 399 19.43 -10.87 13.60
C HIS A 399 20.07 -9.50 13.33
N ALA A 400 20.17 -8.58 14.32
CA ALA A 400 20.51 -7.20 14.07
C ALA A 400 21.82 -7.00 13.28
N ALA A 401 22.87 -7.77 13.59
CA ALA A 401 24.15 -7.67 12.89
C ALA A 401 24.11 -8.19 11.43
N ARG A 402 23.11 -8.98 11.08
CA ARG A 402 22.99 -9.64 9.77
C ARG A 402 22.04 -8.91 8.80
N VAL A 403 21.28 -7.93 9.30
CA VAL A 403 20.22 -7.25 8.50
C VAL A 403 20.76 -6.65 7.20
N PRO A 404 21.94 -5.99 7.14
CA PRO A 404 22.47 -5.47 5.88
C PRO A 404 22.74 -6.55 4.84
N ASP A 405 23.22 -7.73 5.27
CA ASP A 405 23.50 -8.87 4.38
C ASP A 405 22.21 -9.61 4.00
N GLU A 406 21.35 -9.86 4.98
CA GLU A 406 20.05 -10.51 4.75
C GLU A 406 19.20 -9.77 3.72
N PHE A 407 19.27 -8.44 3.72
CA PHE A 407 18.52 -7.60 2.80
C PHE A 407 19.26 -7.25 1.51
N ASP A 408 20.55 -7.61 1.41
CA ASP A 408 21.41 -7.26 0.27
C ASP A 408 21.42 -5.74 -0.02
N VAL A 409 21.68 -4.93 1.03
CA VAL A 409 21.60 -3.46 0.94
C VAL A 409 22.92 -2.74 1.31
N ARG A 410 24.04 -3.44 1.45
CA ARG A 410 25.32 -2.82 1.86
C ARG A 410 25.77 -1.70 0.91
N ASP A 411 25.69 -1.92 -0.40
CA ASP A 411 26.07 -0.91 -1.40
C ASP A 411 25.13 0.31 -1.34
N LEU A 412 23.82 0.07 -1.13
CA LEU A 412 22.86 1.14 -0.97
C LEU A 412 23.09 1.93 0.32
N MET A 413 23.48 1.26 1.41
CA MET A 413 23.86 1.93 2.65
C MET A 413 25.10 2.82 2.45
N ALA A 414 26.14 2.31 1.80
CA ALA A 414 27.36 3.04 1.51
C ALA A 414 27.13 4.32 0.69
N ALA A 415 26.06 4.35 -0.10
CA ALA A 415 25.64 5.53 -0.87
C ALA A 415 24.89 6.61 -0.03
N THR A 416 24.73 6.39 1.28
CA THR A 416 24.06 7.33 2.20
C THR A 416 25.00 7.77 3.32
N PRO A 417 24.92 9.02 3.82
CA PRO A 417 25.72 9.46 4.97
C PRO A 417 25.51 8.57 6.20
N LEU A 418 24.28 8.15 6.45
CA LEU A 418 23.92 7.35 7.63
C LEU A 418 24.49 5.92 7.60
N GLY A 419 24.81 5.41 6.44
CA GLY A 419 25.44 4.10 6.25
C GLY A 419 26.98 4.14 6.34
N SER A 420 27.58 5.34 6.42
CA SER A 420 29.01 5.50 6.60
C SER A 420 29.45 5.12 8.02
N PRO A 421 30.62 4.48 8.20
CA PRO A 421 31.22 4.29 9.53
C PRO A 421 31.63 5.62 10.17
N ASP A 422 31.90 6.66 9.37
CA ASP A 422 32.17 8.03 9.81
C ASP A 422 31.12 8.97 9.25
N LEU A 423 30.08 9.21 10.05
CA LEU A 423 28.95 10.06 9.69
C LEU A 423 29.37 11.52 9.44
N ALA A 424 30.33 12.05 10.21
CA ALA A 424 30.79 13.43 10.05
C ALA A 424 31.51 13.62 8.72
N SER A 425 32.50 12.79 8.42
CA SER A 425 33.23 12.81 7.14
C SER A 425 32.30 12.63 5.94
N ALA A 426 31.28 11.77 6.06
CA ALA A 426 30.29 11.58 4.98
C ALA A 426 29.49 12.86 4.70
N TRP A 427 29.12 13.62 5.72
CA TRP A 427 28.44 14.91 5.53
C TRP A 427 29.37 16.01 5.02
N PHE A 428 30.63 16.08 5.52
CA PHE A 428 31.62 17.03 5.01
C PHE A 428 31.95 16.80 3.54
N ALA A 429 32.02 15.55 3.09
CA ALA A 429 32.21 15.25 1.68
C ALA A 429 31.09 15.77 0.76
N LEU A 430 29.88 15.97 1.29
CA LEU A 430 28.75 16.58 0.56
C LEU A 430 28.70 18.12 0.67
N ALA A 431 29.52 18.72 1.54
CA ALA A 431 29.61 20.15 1.77
C ALA A 431 31.05 20.66 1.60
N PRO A 432 31.64 20.61 0.39
CA PRO A 432 33.06 20.86 0.16
C PRO A 432 33.52 22.31 0.47
N SER A 433 32.57 23.23 0.72
CA SER A 433 32.88 24.60 1.16
C SER A 433 33.18 24.73 2.66
N LEU A 434 32.97 23.68 3.44
CA LEU A 434 33.33 23.65 4.86
C LEU A 434 34.78 23.12 4.99
N HIS A 435 35.69 23.96 5.48
CA HIS A 435 37.05 23.51 5.81
C HIS A 435 37.00 22.57 7.04
N ASP A 436 37.73 21.47 6.95
CA ASP A 436 37.98 20.60 8.09
C ASP A 436 38.70 21.40 9.17
N PRO A 437 38.13 21.58 10.37
CA PRO A 437 38.88 22.24 11.43
C PRO A 437 40.14 21.41 11.74
N GLN A 438 41.30 22.01 11.53
CA GLN A 438 42.57 21.37 11.85
C GLN A 438 42.52 20.95 13.33
N PRO A 439 42.95 19.72 13.68
CA PRO A 439 43.03 19.33 15.08
C PRO A 439 43.94 20.33 15.82
N GLU A 440 43.38 20.99 16.82
CA GLU A 440 44.16 21.81 17.71
C GLU A 440 45.23 20.88 18.35
N GLY A 441 46.51 21.20 18.07
CA GLY A 441 47.69 20.46 18.47
C GLY A 441 47.93 20.43 19.98
#